data_8037352425c838e024d6e5e4e3a2396c
#
_entry.id   8037352425c838e024d6e5e4e3a2396c
#
_cell.length_a   1.000
_cell.length_b   1.000
_cell.length_c   1.000
_cell.angle_alpha   90.00
_cell.angle_beta   90.00
_cell.angle_gamma   90.00
#
_symmetry.space_group_name_H-M   'P 1'
#
loop_
_entity.id
_entity.type
_entity.pdbx_description
1 polymer ?
#
loop_
_entity_poly.entity_id
_entity_poly.type
_entity_poly.pdbx_seq_one_letter_code
_entity_poly.pdbx_strand_id
1 'polypeptide(L)'
;MSHVLNLILRSNGIRSDTISLDDWPIITDNNIESTNFLFSESISRMDKIEQILEKNDVISIGGFIGKTKDGIITTYERGGSDRTAADLGILFHKKYDTVIDLEKDSSVVSADPKIVKNELEEVNELSYNEARLAGMFGMKIVDPIAIKEILENGVEIPLTITNMNSPNMITRIQRKPDDKSGHPLKIVTGKRNCAILRIESEMIRDLLVSLDKDKRYSEFIVLSPFTKDGIEFSRVLFLDGDYVKRNEKYILSFDALATVAYDRGVVTLIGDEMWRVQQIASKASSKIGDAGLNILNMDAQEETSRIIIVIEDTEDSVSKAIESIHSERSKIKFI
;
A
#
# COMPACT_ATOMS: atom_id res chain seq x y z
N MET A 1 -7.06 -5.35 -24.63
CA MET A 1 -5.58 -5.20 -24.68
C MET A 1 -4.87 -6.55 -24.74
N SER A 2 -5.19 -7.55 -23.92
CA SER A 2 -4.56 -8.89 -23.91
C SER A 2 -4.56 -9.60 -25.28
N HIS A 3 -5.67 -9.56 -26.02
CA HIS A 3 -5.73 -10.11 -27.37
C HIS A 3 -4.77 -9.42 -28.35
N VAL A 4 -4.60 -8.11 -28.28
CA VAL A 4 -3.66 -7.37 -29.13
C VAL A 4 -2.22 -7.77 -28.80
N LEU A 5 -1.89 -7.86 -27.51
CA LEU A 5 -0.57 -8.33 -27.07
C LEU A 5 -0.30 -9.75 -27.56
N ASN A 6 -1.26 -10.66 -27.46
CA ASN A 6 -1.12 -12.02 -27.96
C ASN A 6 -0.83 -12.07 -29.47
N LEU A 7 -1.52 -11.25 -30.28
CA LEU A 7 -1.26 -11.17 -31.71
C LEU A 7 0.16 -10.67 -32.01
N ILE A 8 0.64 -9.68 -31.26
CA ILE A 8 2.02 -9.16 -31.38
C ILE A 8 3.03 -10.26 -31.02
N LEU A 9 2.83 -10.96 -29.91
CA LEU A 9 3.72 -12.04 -29.48
C LEU A 9 3.81 -13.14 -30.55
N ARG A 10 2.66 -13.58 -31.06
CA ARG A 10 2.61 -14.61 -32.16
C ARG A 10 3.27 -14.14 -33.43
N SER A 11 3.10 -12.88 -33.83
CA SER A 11 3.75 -12.31 -35.01
C SER A 11 5.28 -12.27 -34.89
N ASN A 12 5.79 -12.29 -33.66
CA ASN A 12 7.22 -12.37 -33.35
C ASN A 12 7.70 -13.82 -33.07
N GLY A 13 6.88 -14.83 -33.37
CA GLY A 13 7.27 -16.22 -33.21
C GLY A 13 7.19 -16.79 -31.80
N ILE A 14 6.60 -16.05 -30.84
CA ILE A 14 6.43 -16.49 -29.46
C ILE A 14 5.13 -17.29 -29.35
N ARG A 15 5.22 -18.51 -28.81
CA ARG A 15 4.03 -19.32 -28.52
C ARG A 15 3.25 -18.67 -27.38
N SER A 16 2.11 -18.08 -27.71
CA SER A 16 1.30 -17.36 -26.74
C SER A 16 -0.19 -17.60 -26.94
N ASP A 17 -0.96 -17.43 -25.87
CA ASP A 17 -2.41 -17.47 -25.86
C ASP A 17 -3.01 -16.43 -24.93
N THR A 18 -4.34 -16.33 -24.93
CA THR A 18 -5.09 -15.44 -24.02
C THR A 18 -6.12 -16.24 -23.22
N ILE A 19 -6.44 -15.76 -22.04
CA ILE A 19 -7.52 -16.32 -21.24
C ILE A 19 -8.82 -15.59 -21.60
N SER A 20 -9.84 -16.37 -21.93
CA SER A 20 -11.19 -15.87 -22.15
C SER A 20 -11.88 -15.56 -20.83
N LEU A 21 -12.93 -14.71 -20.88
CA LEU A 21 -13.76 -14.47 -19.70
C LEU A 21 -14.48 -15.73 -19.19
N ASP A 22 -14.76 -16.70 -20.07
CA ASP A 22 -15.37 -17.96 -19.64
C ASP A 22 -14.44 -18.80 -18.78
N ASP A 23 -13.14 -18.70 -19.05
CA ASP A 23 -12.06 -19.43 -18.37
C ASP A 23 -11.35 -18.60 -17.31
N TRP A 24 -11.96 -17.49 -16.91
CA TRP A 24 -11.35 -16.53 -15.99
C TRP A 24 -10.98 -17.19 -14.65
N PRO A 25 -9.71 -17.10 -14.21
CA PRO A 25 -9.24 -17.82 -13.02
C PRO A 25 -9.60 -17.12 -11.71
N ILE A 26 -9.71 -15.79 -11.71
CA ILE A 26 -9.89 -15.00 -10.50
C ILE A 26 -11.38 -14.93 -10.15
N ILE A 27 -11.77 -15.68 -9.12
CA ILE A 27 -13.11 -15.65 -8.55
C ILE A 27 -13.14 -14.67 -7.40
N THR A 28 -14.22 -13.91 -7.34
CA THR A 28 -14.40 -12.82 -6.39
C THR A 28 -15.74 -12.90 -5.68
N ASP A 29 -15.89 -12.10 -4.63
CA ASP A 29 -17.19 -11.89 -3.97
C ASP A 29 -18.17 -11.13 -4.88
N ASN A 30 -19.39 -10.90 -4.37
CA ASN A 30 -20.47 -10.26 -5.11
C ASN A 30 -20.43 -8.72 -5.05
N ASN A 31 -19.34 -8.14 -4.55
CA ASN A 31 -19.16 -6.69 -4.55
C ASN A 31 -18.63 -6.22 -5.91
N ILE A 32 -19.54 -5.72 -6.78
CA ILE A 32 -19.25 -5.59 -8.22
C ILE A 32 -18.14 -4.57 -8.52
N GLU A 33 -18.11 -3.45 -7.81
CA GLU A 33 -17.21 -2.31 -8.09
C GLU A 33 -15.97 -2.24 -7.17
N SER A 34 -15.93 -3.05 -6.13
CA SER A 34 -14.84 -3.10 -5.14
C SER A 34 -14.70 -4.52 -4.62
N THR A 35 -14.40 -5.40 -5.55
CA THR A 35 -14.44 -6.85 -5.31
C THR A 35 -13.23 -7.35 -4.53
N ASN A 36 -13.39 -8.51 -3.88
CA ASN A 36 -12.31 -9.19 -3.18
C ASN A 36 -12.09 -10.57 -3.76
N PHE A 37 -10.83 -10.93 -3.83
CA PHE A 37 -10.35 -12.22 -4.28
C PHE A 37 -10.80 -13.35 -3.33
N LEU A 38 -11.27 -14.44 -3.90
CA LEU A 38 -11.65 -15.66 -3.20
C LEU A 38 -10.70 -16.80 -3.60
N PHE A 39 -9.66 -17.00 -2.80
CA PHE A 39 -8.60 -17.98 -3.09
C PHE A 39 -9.15 -19.41 -3.30
N SER A 40 -9.97 -19.91 -2.36
CA SER A 40 -10.47 -21.29 -2.39
C SER A 40 -11.30 -21.62 -3.64
N GLU A 41 -12.00 -20.62 -4.17
CA GLU A 41 -12.81 -20.75 -5.37
C GLU A 41 -11.98 -20.62 -6.65
N SER A 42 -10.95 -19.80 -6.60
CA SER A 42 -10.09 -19.52 -7.75
C SER A 42 -9.13 -20.68 -8.03
N ILE A 43 -8.58 -21.30 -7.01
CA ILE A 43 -7.58 -22.39 -7.16
C ILE A 43 -8.11 -23.54 -8.00
N SER A 44 -9.42 -23.87 -7.90
CA SER A 44 -10.06 -24.95 -8.66
C SER A 44 -10.11 -24.67 -10.19
N ARG A 45 -9.86 -23.43 -10.61
CA ARG A 45 -9.87 -23.04 -12.02
C ARG A 45 -8.47 -23.05 -12.67
N MET A 46 -7.44 -23.27 -11.86
CA MET A 46 -6.06 -23.21 -12.34
C MET A 46 -5.67 -24.34 -13.30
N ASP A 47 -6.29 -25.52 -13.19
CA ASP A 47 -5.98 -26.67 -14.06
C ASP A 47 -6.08 -26.30 -15.55
N LYS A 48 -7.08 -25.48 -15.93
CA LYS A 48 -7.25 -25.06 -17.32
C LYS A 48 -6.18 -24.08 -17.78
N ILE A 49 -5.79 -23.17 -16.90
CA ILE A 49 -4.71 -22.21 -17.16
C ILE A 49 -3.39 -22.97 -17.35
N GLU A 50 -3.12 -23.95 -16.50
CA GLU A 50 -1.93 -24.79 -16.59
C GLU A 50 -1.88 -25.57 -17.92
N GLN A 51 -2.99 -26.15 -18.37
CA GLN A 51 -3.07 -26.82 -19.69
C GLN A 51 -2.75 -25.88 -20.87
N ILE A 52 -3.09 -24.59 -20.74
CA ILE A 52 -2.74 -23.59 -21.74
C ILE A 52 -1.26 -23.25 -21.64
N LEU A 53 -0.69 -23.13 -20.43
CA LEU A 53 0.73 -22.87 -20.20
C LEU A 53 1.63 -24.01 -20.70
N GLU A 54 1.19 -25.27 -20.60
CA GLU A 54 1.96 -26.41 -21.14
C GLU A 54 2.23 -26.31 -22.66
N LYS A 55 1.37 -25.58 -23.37
CA LYS A 55 1.44 -25.43 -24.83
C LYS A 55 2.03 -24.10 -25.28
N ASN A 56 2.14 -23.15 -24.39
CA ASN A 56 2.53 -21.77 -24.67
C ASN A 56 3.62 -21.30 -23.70
N ASP A 57 4.49 -20.44 -24.20
CA ASP A 57 5.53 -19.79 -23.39
C ASP A 57 4.98 -18.57 -22.63
N VAL A 58 3.90 -17.97 -23.16
CA VAL A 58 3.27 -16.77 -22.59
C VAL A 58 1.74 -16.89 -22.63
N ILE A 59 1.11 -16.52 -21.53
CA ILE A 59 -0.34 -16.26 -21.50
C ILE A 59 -0.58 -14.78 -21.21
N SER A 60 -1.38 -14.15 -22.07
CA SER A 60 -1.81 -12.77 -21.85
C SER A 60 -3.20 -12.74 -21.22
N ILE A 61 -3.32 -12.13 -20.05
CA ILE A 61 -4.58 -11.97 -19.31
C ILE A 61 -4.85 -10.49 -19.02
N GLY A 62 -6.12 -10.08 -19.00
CA GLY A 62 -6.49 -8.72 -18.61
C GLY A 62 -6.38 -8.53 -17.10
N GLY A 63 -5.94 -7.37 -16.66
CA GLY A 63 -5.98 -7.00 -15.24
C GLY A 63 -7.29 -6.31 -14.86
N PHE A 64 -7.44 -5.99 -13.57
CA PHE A 64 -8.51 -5.17 -13.01
C PHE A 64 -9.88 -5.85 -12.84
N ILE A 65 -10.09 -7.04 -13.38
CA ILE A 65 -11.38 -7.73 -13.36
C ILE A 65 -11.32 -9.06 -12.64
N GLY A 66 -12.43 -9.39 -11.99
CA GLY A 66 -12.74 -10.70 -11.45
C GLY A 66 -14.08 -11.22 -11.95
N LYS A 67 -14.51 -12.35 -11.44
CA LYS A 67 -15.79 -12.95 -11.78
C LYS A 67 -16.41 -13.59 -10.54
N THR A 68 -17.69 -13.35 -10.29
CA THR A 68 -18.39 -14.05 -9.21
C THR A 68 -18.54 -15.55 -9.51
N LYS A 69 -18.93 -16.35 -8.52
CA LYS A 69 -19.26 -17.76 -8.73
C LYS A 69 -20.35 -17.96 -9.77
N ASP A 70 -21.31 -17.01 -9.84
CA ASP A 70 -22.44 -17.05 -10.77
C ASP A 70 -22.09 -16.49 -12.15
N GLY A 71 -20.84 -16.08 -12.35
CA GLY A 71 -20.34 -15.63 -13.63
C GLY A 71 -20.50 -14.14 -13.93
N ILE A 72 -20.91 -13.33 -12.96
CA ILE A 72 -21.00 -11.87 -13.10
C ILE A 72 -19.60 -11.27 -13.08
N ILE A 73 -19.29 -10.39 -14.02
CA ILE A 73 -18.02 -9.67 -14.07
C ILE A 73 -17.98 -8.63 -12.94
N THR A 74 -16.89 -8.60 -12.22
CA THR A 74 -16.61 -7.65 -11.16
C THR A 74 -15.34 -6.88 -11.45
N THR A 75 -15.14 -5.74 -10.78
CA THR A 75 -13.92 -4.95 -10.92
C THR A 75 -13.29 -4.68 -9.55
N TYR A 76 -11.98 -4.67 -9.53
CA TYR A 76 -11.25 -4.12 -8.40
C TYR A 76 -11.39 -2.60 -8.38
N GLU A 77 -11.07 -1.99 -7.24
CA GLU A 77 -10.87 -0.55 -7.15
C GLU A 77 -9.60 -0.11 -7.91
N ARG A 78 -9.31 1.17 -7.83
CA ARG A 78 -8.10 1.75 -8.42
C ARG A 78 -6.86 1.00 -7.92
N GLY A 79 -5.95 0.65 -8.83
CA GLY A 79 -4.79 -0.20 -8.50
C GLY A 79 -5.01 -1.69 -8.80
N GLY A 80 -6.20 -2.07 -9.27
CA GLY A 80 -6.63 -3.45 -9.47
C GLY A 80 -5.78 -4.30 -10.42
N SER A 81 -4.94 -3.71 -11.26
CA SER A 81 -3.99 -4.48 -12.08
C SER A 81 -2.86 -5.07 -11.23
N ASP A 82 -2.37 -4.32 -10.24
CA ASP A 82 -1.38 -4.81 -9.28
C ASP A 82 -2.00 -5.93 -8.42
N ARG A 83 -3.28 -5.80 -8.04
CA ARG A 83 -4.03 -6.86 -7.35
C ARG A 83 -4.20 -8.10 -8.21
N THR A 84 -4.56 -7.96 -9.49
CA THR A 84 -4.63 -9.10 -10.41
C THR A 84 -3.31 -9.85 -10.49
N ALA A 85 -2.18 -9.14 -10.53
CA ALA A 85 -0.85 -9.75 -10.53
C ALA A 85 -0.57 -10.51 -9.23
N ALA A 86 -0.96 -9.94 -8.08
CA ALA A 86 -0.84 -10.59 -6.76
C ALA A 86 -1.69 -11.85 -6.68
N ASP A 87 -2.97 -11.79 -7.08
CA ASP A 87 -3.89 -12.93 -7.06
C ASP A 87 -3.38 -14.10 -7.91
N LEU A 88 -2.93 -13.80 -9.13
CA LEU A 88 -2.31 -14.81 -10.00
C LEU A 88 -1.02 -15.35 -9.37
N GLY A 89 -0.19 -14.48 -8.81
CA GLY A 89 1.02 -14.90 -8.10
C GLY A 89 0.70 -15.87 -6.97
N ILE A 90 -0.29 -15.56 -6.13
CA ILE A 90 -0.75 -16.42 -5.02
C ILE A 90 -1.25 -17.78 -5.54
N LEU A 91 -2.00 -17.79 -6.64
CA LEU A 91 -2.52 -19.01 -7.26
C LEU A 91 -1.40 -19.89 -7.82
N PHE A 92 -0.44 -19.30 -8.53
CA PHE A 92 0.69 -20.02 -9.13
C PHE A 92 1.72 -20.49 -8.10
N HIS A 93 1.93 -19.73 -7.02
CA HIS A 93 2.94 -20.04 -6.00
C HIS A 93 2.74 -21.42 -5.32
N LYS A 94 1.54 -22.00 -5.41
CA LYS A 94 1.26 -23.35 -4.91
C LYS A 94 2.08 -24.45 -5.62
N LYS A 95 2.41 -24.26 -6.89
CA LYS A 95 3.07 -25.26 -7.73
C LYS A 95 4.39 -24.78 -8.35
N TYR A 96 4.58 -23.48 -8.45
CA TYR A 96 5.68 -22.88 -9.22
C TYR A 96 6.48 -21.93 -8.36
N ASP A 97 7.76 -21.85 -8.64
CA ASP A 97 8.60 -20.74 -8.16
C ASP A 97 8.17 -19.47 -8.90
N THR A 98 7.53 -18.57 -8.15
CA THR A 98 6.77 -17.46 -8.73
C THR A 98 7.39 -16.13 -8.32
N VAL A 99 7.56 -15.25 -9.28
CA VAL A 99 7.96 -13.85 -9.08
C VAL A 99 6.91 -12.96 -9.74
N ILE A 100 6.61 -11.83 -9.12
CA ILE A 100 5.74 -10.80 -9.70
C ILE A 100 6.63 -9.64 -10.13
N ASP A 101 6.62 -9.30 -11.42
CA ASP A 101 7.30 -8.11 -11.94
C ASP A 101 6.28 -7.05 -12.36
N LEU A 102 6.38 -5.86 -11.76
CA LEU A 102 5.53 -4.71 -12.03
C LEU A 102 6.32 -3.69 -12.85
N GLU A 103 6.06 -3.64 -14.13
CA GLU A 103 6.66 -2.63 -15.00
C GLU A 103 5.97 -1.28 -14.81
N LYS A 104 6.72 -0.28 -14.41
CA LYS A 104 6.27 1.10 -14.19
C LYS A 104 7.06 2.08 -15.06
N ASP A 105 6.56 3.28 -15.21
CA ASP A 105 7.20 4.37 -15.97
C ASP A 105 8.27 5.12 -15.17
N SER A 106 8.42 4.82 -13.89
CA SER A 106 9.35 5.47 -12.97
C SER A 106 9.91 4.49 -11.94
N SER A 107 11.12 4.78 -11.48
CA SER A 107 11.75 4.06 -10.36
C SER A 107 11.13 4.44 -9.02
N VAL A 108 11.30 3.59 -8.02
CA VAL A 108 11.00 3.93 -6.63
C VAL A 108 12.13 4.79 -6.09
N VAL A 109 11.76 5.94 -5.56
CA VAL A 109 12.70 6.92 -5.00
C VAL A 109 12.32 7.34 -3.58
N SER A 110 13.25 7.95 -2.89
CA SER A 110 13.17 8.28 -1.46
C SER A 110 12.09 9.30 -1.06
N ALA A 111 11.46 9.98 -2.02
CA ALA A 111 10.28 10.84 -1.84
C ALA A 111 9.58 11.08 -3.18
N ASP A 112 8.39 11.70 -3.17
CA ASP A 112 7.68 12.07 -4.41
C ASP A 112 8.49 13.11 -5.21
N PRO A 113 8.89 12.82 -6.47
CA PRO A 113 9.63 13.77 -7.33
C PRO A 113 8.89 15.07 -7.64
N LYS A 114 7.58 15.10 -7.42
CA LYS A 114 6.79 16.33 -7.57
C LYS A 114 7.00 17.29 -6.41
N ILE A 115 7.32 16.76 -5.25
CA ILE A 115 7.58 17.52 -4.02
C ILE A 115 9.08 17.80 -3.91
N VAL A 116 9.90 16.76 -3.78
CA VAL A 116 11.35 16.87 -3.61
C VAL A 116 12.02 16.89 -4.99
N LYS A 117 12.75 17.97 -5.30
CA LYS A 117 13.39 18.14 -6.62
C LYS A 117 14.86 17.72 -6.66
N ASN A 118 15.51 17.76 -5.52
CA ASN A 118 16.94 17.51 -5.40
C ASN A 118 17.20 16.37 -4.41
N GLU A 119 18.35 15.70 -4.55
CA GLU A 119 18.84 14.68 -3.62
C GLU A 119 17.89 13.47 -3.48
N LEU A 120 17.08 13.17 -4.52
CA LEU A 120 16.33 11.93 -4.58
C LEU A 120 17.29 10.76 -4.77
N GLU A 121 17.13 9.75 -3.97
CA GLU A 121 17.90 8.50 -4.07
C GLU A 121 16.99 7.36 -4.49
N GLU A 122 17.51 6.44 -5.29
CA GLU A 122 16.80 5.23 -5.65
C GLU A 122 16.70 4.29 -4.46
N VAL A 123 15.55 3.66 -4.32
CA VAL A 123 15.28 2.66 -3.30
C VAL A 123 15.29 1.29 -3.98
N ASN A 124 16.39 0.56 -3.82
CA ASN A 124 16.58 -0.72 -4.50
C ASN A 124 15.92 -1.91 -3.80
N GLU A 125 15.66 -1.78 -2.49
CA GLU A 125 15.05 -2.84 -1.70
C GLU A 125 14.05 -2.30 -0.69
N LEU A 126 12.89 -2.94 -0.62
CA LEU A 126 11.85 -2.68 0.39
C LEU A 126 11.35 -3.99 0.99
N SER A 127 10.97 -3.94 2.26
CA SER A 127 10.13 -5.00 2.83
C SER A 127 8.69 -4.86 2.33
N TYR A 128 7.90 -5.92 2.47
CA TYR A 128 6.46 -5.87 2.20
C TYR A 128 5.79 -4.77 3.02
N ASN A 129 6.18 -4.61 4.29
CA ASN A 129 5.59 -3.59 5.14
C ASN A 129 5.97 -2.17 4.70
N GLU A 130 7.23 -1.94 4.34
CA GLU A 130 7.68 -0.65 3.79
C GLU A 130 6.95 -0.29 2.49
N ALA A 131 6.84 -1.23 1.55
CA ALA A 131 6.15 -1.03 0.27
C ALA A 131 4.65 -0.74 0.47
N ARG A 132 3.97 -1.51 1.35
CA ARG A 132 2.58 -1.29 1.71
C ARG A 132 2.36 0.08 2.33
N LEU A 133 3.18 0.47 3.30
CA LEU A 133 3.11 1.78 3.93
C LEU A 133 3.32 2.91 2.91
N ALA A 134 4.33 2.80 2.04
CA ALA A 134 4.57 3.81 1.02
C ALA A 134 3.36 3.98 0.09
N GLY A 135 2.72 2.88 -0.32
CA GLY A 135 1.47 2.90 -1.09
C GLY A 135 0.32 3.56 -0.34
N MET A 136 0.10 3.20 0.93
CA MET A 136 -0.93 3.79 1.79
C MET A 136 -0.79 5.31 1.89
N PHE A 137 0.43 5.80 2.04
CA PHE A 137 0.73 7.23 2.17
C PHE A 137 0.95 7.96 0.84
N GLY A 138 0.52 7.37 -0.28
CA GLY A 138 0.35 8.08 -1.55
C GLY A 138 1.44 7.88 -2.59
N MET A 139 2.48 7.11 -2.32
CA MET A 139 3.46 6.74 -3.35
C MET A 139 2.86 5.67 -4.27
N LYS A 140 3.01 5.87 -5.58
CA LYS A 140 2.51 4.93 -6.60
C LYS A 140 3.51 3.79 -6.85
N ILE A 141 3.85 3.04 -5.83
CA ILE A 141 4.80 1.92 -5.89
C ILE A 141 4.05 0.65 -6.32
N VAL A 142 3.21 0.17 -5.44
CA VAL A 142 2.35 -1.00 -5.60
C VAL A 142 1.06 -0.76 -4.83
N ASP A 143 -0.03 -1.37 -5.27
CA ASP A 143 -1.29 -1.29 -4.52
C ASP A 143 -1.11 -1.93 -3.12
N PRO A 144 -1.40 -1.21 -2.03
CA PRO A 144 -1.23 -1.74 -0.67
C PRO A 144 -2.05 -3.00 -0.39
N ILE A 145 -3.20 -3.14 -1.05
CA ILE A 145 -4.08 -4.31 -0.90
C ILE A 145 -3.44 -5.53 -1.55
N ALA A 146 -2.73 -5.38 -2.67
CA ALA A 146 -1.98 -6.47 -3.30
C ALA A 146 -0.94 -7.08 -2.33
N ILE A 147 -0.19 -6.24 -1.62
CA ILE A 147 0.74 -6.70 -0.58
C ILE A 147 -0.01 -7.36 0.58
N LYS A 148 -1.12 -6.78 1.03
CA LYS A 148 -1.96 -7.34 2.09
C LYS A 148 -2.45 -8.74 1.73
N GLU A 149 -2.94 -8.94 0.51
CA GLU A 149 -3.43 -10.24 0.01
C GLU A 149 -2.33 -11.31 0.01
N ILE A 150 -1.10 -10.97 -0.41
CA ILE A 150 0.06 -11.87 -0.35
C ILE A 150 0.34 -12.29 1.10
N LEU A 151 0.36 -11.34 2.03
CA LEU A 151 0.62 -11.60 3.45
C LEU A 151 -0.48 -12.45 4.10
N GLU A 152 -1.75 -12.15 3.84
CA GLU A 152 -2.91 -12.87 4.40
C GLU A 152 -3.02 -14.31 3.91
N ASN A 153 -2.56 -14.57 2.68
CA ASN A 153 -2.48 -15.94 2.15
C ASN A 153 -1.24 -16.70 2.64
N GLY A 154 -0.38 -16.08 3.44
CA GLY A 154 0.78 -16.72 4.06
C GLY A 154 1.85 -17.17 3.07
N VAL A 155 1.92 -16.54 1.90
CA VAL A 155 2.90 -16.86 0.85
C VAL A 155 4.03 -15.81 0.82
N GLU A 156 5.19 -16.23 0.32
CA GLU A 156 6.34 -15.36 0.08
C GLU A 156 6.63 -15.34 -1.42
N ILE A 157 6.20 -14.28 -2.09
CA ILE A 157 6.39 -14.10 -3.54
C ILE A 157 7.24 -12.85 -3.73
N PRO A 158 8.49 -12.97 -4.19
CA PRO A 158 9.28 -11.79 -4.51
C PRO A 158 8.56 -10.92 -5.55
N LEU A 159 8.48 -9.61 -5.28
CA LEU A 159 8.01 -8.63 -6.25
C LEU A 159 9.19 -7.80 -6.72
N THR A 160 9.18 -7.44 -7.99
CA THR A 160 10.10 -6.44 -8.55
C THR A 160 9.29 -5.30 -9.15
N ILE A 161 9.85 -4.10 -9.06
CA ILE A 161 9.37 -2.94 -9.81
C ILE A 161 10.48 -2.56 -10.77
N THR A 162 10.21 -2.74 -12.06
CA THR A 162 11.15 -2.44 -13.13
C THR A 162 10.74 -1.14 -13.81
N ASN A 163 11.69 -0.20 -13.95
CA ASN A 163 11.45 1.03 -14.69
C ASN A 163 11.56 0.75 -16.19
N MET A 164 10.45 0.82 -16.93
CA MET A 164 10.42 0.60 -18.39
C MET A 164 11.36 1.52 -19.18
N ASN A 165 11.61 2.73 -18.67
CA ASN A 165 12.50 3.70 -19.32
C ASN A 165 13.98 3.49 -18.95
N SER A 166 14.26 2.71 -17.90
CA SER A 166 15.59 2.42 -17.40
C SER A 166 15.60 1.02 -16.76
N PRO A 167 15.65 -0.06 -17.57
CA PRO A 167 15.46 -1.43 -17.10
C PRO A 167 16.47 -1.94 -16.06
N ASN A 168 17.59 -1.22 -15.90
CA ASN A 168 18.58 -1.51 -14.87
C ASN A 168 18.19 -0.99 -13.48
N MET A 169 17.18 -0.13 -13.41
CA MET A 169 16.65 0.42 -12.16
C MET A 169 15.51 -0.48 -11.66
N ILE A 170 15.85 -1.34 -10.73
CA ILE A 170 14.94 -2.35 -10.18
C ILE A 170 14.83 -2.17 -8.67
N THR A 171 13.60 -2.08 -8.16
CA THR A 171 13.32 -2.17 -6.73
C THR A 171 12.81 -3.58 -6.44
N ARG A 172 13.46 -4.28 -5.52
CA ARG A 172 13.01 -5.59 -5.02
C ARG A 172 12.18 -5.42 -3.77
N ILE A 173 11.05 -6.11 -3.71
CA ILE A 173 10.15 -6.12 -2.55
C ILE A 173 10.02 -7.56 -2.07
N GLN A 174 10.38 -7.80 -0.83
CA GLN A 174 10.36 -9.14 -0.24
C GLN A 174 10.12 -9.05 1.28
N ARG A 175 9.86 -10.18 1.90
CA ARG A 175 9.52 -10.20 3.33
C ARG A 175 10.65 -9.67 4.22
N LYS A 176 11.88 -10.05 3.92
CA LYS A 176 13.10 -9.60 4.61
C LYS A 176 14.14 -9.23 3.57
N PRO A 177 14.27 -7.97 3.23
CA PRO A 177 15.31 -7.53 2.29
C PRO A 177 16.69 -7.68 2.90
N ASP A 178 17.65 -8.04 2.06
CA ASP A 178 19.09 -8.01 2.37
C ASP A 178 19.63 -6.57 2.23
N ASP A 179 18.98 -5.61 2.88
CA ASP A 179 19.31 -4.21 2.70
C ASP A 179 20.70 -3.89 3.29
N LYS A 180 21.67 -3.79 2.40
CA LYS A 180 23.04 -3.37 2.68
C LYS A 180 23.27 -1.86 2.43
N SER A 181 22.21 -1.12 2.09
CA SER A 181 22.33 0.32 1.76
C SER A 181 22.78 1.17 2.96
N GLY A 182 22.57 0.67 4.17
CA GLY A 182 22.91 1.39 5.39
C GLY A 182 22.02 2.61 5.67
N HIS A 183 20.93 2.78 4.91
CA HIS A 183 19.97 3.86 5.12
C HIS A 183 18.71 3.37 5.85
N PRO A 184 18.60 3.64 7.16
CA PRO A 184 17.44 3.22 7.95
C PRO A 184 16.16 3.94 7.55
N LEU A 185 16.26 5.17 7.07
CA LEU A 185 15.15 5.95 6.52
C LEU A 185 15.17 5.85 4.99
N LYS A 186 14.33 5.00 4.43
CA LYS A 186 14.26 4.75 2.98
C LYS A 186 13.40 5.78 2.26
N ILE A 187 12.21 6.07 2.80
CA ILE A 187 11.21 6.90 2.14
C ILE A 187 10.64 7.94 3.12
N VAL A 188 10.49 9.17 2.63
CA VAL A 188 9.70 10.22 3.28
C VAL A 188 8.53 10.56 2.37
N THR A 189 7.33 10.36 2.85
CA THR A 189 6.10 10.59 2.09
C THR A 189 5.03 11.21 2.98
N GLY A 190 3.86 11.50 2.42
CA GLY A 190 2.77 12.05 3.20
C GLY A 190 1.45 12.09 2.45
N LYS A 191 0.40 12.40 3.18
CA LYS A 191 -0.96 12.45 2.64
C LYS A 191 -1.73 13.62 3.22
N ARG A 192 -2.46 14.30 2.39
CA ARG A 192 -3.37 15.40 2.73
C ARG A 192 -4.78 14.88 2.94
N ASN A 193 -5.65 15.74 3.43
CA ASN A 193 -7.08 15.44 3.64
C ASN A 193 -7.31 14.18 4.47
N CYS A 194 -6.58 14.04 5.57
CA CYS A 194 -6.76 12.98 6.55
C CYS A 194 -7.71 13.44 7.67
N ALA A 195 -8.24 12.47 8.42
CA ALA A 195 -9.05 12.74 9.60
C ALA A 195 -8.62 11.84 10.77
N ILE A 196 -8.75 12.35 11.99
CA ILE A 196 -8.50 11.56 13.20
C ILE A 196 -9.81 11.41 13.97
N LEU A 197 -10.25 10.18 14.11
CA LEU A 197 -11.31 9.81 15.04
C LEU A 197 -10.69 9.56 16.43
N ARG A 198 -11.27 10.16 17.47
CA ARG A 198 -11.08 9.79 18.87
C ARG A 198 -12.28 8.97 19.31
N ILE A 199 -12.06 7.81 19.88
CA ILE A 199 -13.09 6.86 20.34
C ILE A 199 -12.63 6.21 21.64
N GLU A 200 -13.53 5.84 22.54
CA GLU A 200 -13.16 5.05 23.72
C GLU A 200 -12.52 3.73 23.31
N SER A 201 -11.42 3.34 23.98
CA SER A 201 -10.64 2.16 23.61
C SER A 201 -11.45 0.87 23.63
N GLU A 202 -12.46 0.78 24.50
CA GLU A 202 -13.36 -0.37 24.57
C GLU A 202 -14.26 -0.51 23.33
N MET A 203 -14.61 0.61 22.68
CA MET A 203 -15.51 0.65 21.53
C MET A 203 -14.81 0.48 20.19
N ILE A 204 -13.47 0.64 20.15
CA ILE A 204 -12.72 0.62 18.90
C ILE A 204 -12.88 -0.71 18.14
N ARG A 205 -12.96 -1.82 18.85
CA ARG A 205 -13.04 -3.15 18.23
C ARG A 205 -14.26 -3.30 17.33
N ASP A 206 -15.42 -2.86 17.81
CA ASP A 206 -16.68 -2.99 17.05
C ASP A 206 -16.66 -2.11 15.80
N LEU A 207 -16.11 -0.90 15.93
CA LEU A 207 -15.88 -0.03 14.78
C LEU A 207 -14.95 -0.70 13.76
N LEU A 208 -13.77 -1.21 14.17
CA LEU A 208 -12.81 -1.82 13.26
C LEU A 208 -13.37 -3.04 12.55
N VAL A 209 -14.10 -3.91 13.26
CA VAL A 209 -14.80 -5.07 12.67
C VAL A 209 -15.84 -4.62 11.65
N SER A 210 -16.54 -3.51 11.91
CA SER A 210 -17.51 -2.96 10.99
C SER A 210 -16.85 -2.36 9.74
N LEU A 211 -15.77 -1.60 9.91
CA LEU A 211 -14.99 -1.05 8.80
C LEU A 211 -14.36 -2.15 7.94
N ASP A 212 -13.89 -3.23 8.54
CA ASP A 212 -13.32 -4.38 7.79
C ASP A 212 -14.38 -5.11 6.95
N LYS A 213 -15.63 -5.09 7.38
CA LYS A 213 -16.77 -5.62 6.61
C LYS A 213 -17.19 -4.70 5.46
N ASP A 214 -17.09 -3.39 5.66
CA ASP A 214 -17.31 -2.42 4.60
C ASP A 214 -16.04 -2.23 3.78
N LYS A 215 -15.88 -3.07 2.77
CA LYS A 215 -14.70 -3.13 1.91
C LYS A 215 -14.49 -1.89 1.02
N ARG A 216 -15.32 -0.87 1.16
CA ARG A 216 -15.17 0.45 0.54
C ARG A 216 -14.57 1.49 1.49
N TYR A 217 -14.12 1.07 2.66
CA TYR A 217 -13.51 1.99 3.60
C TYR A 217 -12.13 2.46 3.12
N SER A 218 -11.79 3.67 3.54
CA SER A 218 -10.44 4.19 3.41
C SER A 218 -9.48 3.43 4.31
N GLU A 219 -8.22 3.35 3.91
CA GLU A 219 -7.18 2.85 4.78
C GLU A 219 -7.07 3.69 6.05
N PHE A 220 -6.86 3.02 7.16
CA PHE A 220 -6.72 3.64 8.47
C PHE A 220 -5.55 3.04 9.26
N ILE A 221 -5.10 3.79 10.25
CA ILE A 221 -4.07 3.37 11.20
C ILE A 221 -4.55 3.69 12.61
N VAL A 222 -4.47 2.71 13.50
CA VAL A 222 -4.68 2.95 14.93
C VAL A 222 -3.39 3.51 15.50
N LEU A 223 -3.48 4.69 16.11
CA LEU A 223 -2.38 5.37 16.79
C LEU A 223 -2.39 5.01 18.29
N SER A 224 -1.29 5.33 18.96
CA SER A 224 -1.15 5.08 20.40
C SER A 224 -2.31 5.66 21.19
N PRO A 225 -2.90 4.89 22.16
CA PRO A 225 -3.99 5.35 23.01
C PRO A 225 -3.51 6.41 24.02
N PHE A 226 -4.45 7.10 24.65
CA PHE A 226 -4.19 8.07 25.71
C PHE A 226 -5.35 8.12 26.70
N THR A 227 -5.04 8.51 27.94
CA THR A 227 -6.07 8.67 28.99
C THR A 227 -6.41 10.14 29.17
N LYS A 228 -7.69 10.45 29.24
CA LYS A 228 -8.22 11.77 29.58
C LYS A 228 -9.43 11.62 30.50
N ASP A 229 -9.43 12.35 31.62
CA ASP A 229 -10.51 12.34 32.62
C ASP A 229 -10.88 10.92 33.11
N GLY A 230 -9.87 10.05 33.23
CA GLY A 230 -10.05 8.66 33.68
C GLY A 230 -10.54 7.68 32.60
N ILE A 231 -10.80 8.15 31.37
CA ILE A 231 -11.23 7.32 30.22
C ILE A 231 -10.06 7.14 29.28
N GLU A 232 -9.83 5.90 28.86
CA GLU A 232 -8.85 5.59 27.81
C GLU A 232 -9.48 5.75 26.43
N PHE A 233 -8.82 6.56 25.60
CA PHE A 233 -9.20 6.80 24.21
C PHE A 233 -8.18 6.24 23.24
N SER A 234 -8.66 5.62 22.20
CA SER A 234 -7.89 5.29 21.00
C SER A 234 -8.07 6.36 19.92
N ARG A 235 -7.07 6.52 19.07
CA ARG A 235 -7.14 7.37 17.88
C ARG A 235 -7.05 6.53 16.62
N VAL A 236 -7.96 6.76 15.69
CA VAL A 236 -7.92 6.14 14.36
C VAL A 236 -7.65 7.23 13.34
N LEU A 237 -6.49 7.16 12.71
CA LEU A 237 -6.11 8.01 11.60
C LEU A 237 -6.69 7.42 10.31
N PHE A 238 -7.65 8.09 9.71
CA PHE A 238 -8.17 7.79 8.38
C PHE A 238 -7.38 8.58 7.33
N LEU A 239 -6.95 7.88 6.29
CA LEU A 239 -6.17 8.46 5.20
C LEU A 239 -7.04 9.07 4.09
N ASP A 240 -8.36 9.05 4.26
CA ASP A 240 -9.36 9.71 3.41
C ASP A 240 -10.40 10.42 4.29
N GLY A 241 -10.22 11.73 4.47
CA GLY A 241 -11.15 12.55 5.25
C GLY A 241 -12.53 12.68 4.60
N ASP A 242 -12.62 12.58 3.28
CA ASP A 242 -13.91 12.65 2.58
C ASP A 242 -14.75 11.40 2.82
N TYR A 243 -14.11 10.22 2.92
CA TYR A 243 -14.79 9.02 3.38
C TYR A 243 -15.40 9.23 4.77
N VAL A 244 -14.62 9.77 5.71
CA VAL A 244 -15.10 10.03 7.08
C VAL A 244 -16.25 11.02 7.06
N LYS A 245 -16.17 12.12 6.31
CA LYS A 245 -17.26 13.10 6.17
C LYS A 245 -18.56 12.46 5.66
N ARG A 246 -18.47 11.60 4.64
CA ARG A 246 -19.65 10.91 4.08
C ARG A 246 -20.28 9.92 5.06
N ASN A 247 -19.48 9.31 5.94
CA ASN A 247 -19.91 8.27 6.88
C ASN A 247 -19.90 8.72 8.34
N GLU A 248 -19.78 10.02 8.62
CA GLU A 248 -19.57 10.57 9.96
C GLU A 248 -20.62 10.10 10.98
N LYS A 249 -21.90 10.19 10.62
CA LYS A 249 -22.99 9.74 11.50
C LYS A 249 -22.88 8.27 11.87
N TYR A 250 -22.48 7.44 10.93
CA TYR A 250 -22.29 6.02 11.16
C TYR A 250 -21.08 5.78 12.06
N ILE A 251 -19.94 6.38 11.76
CA ILE A 251 -18.69 6.25 12.53
C ILE A 251 -18.89 6.73 13.98
N LEU A 252 -19.57 7.87 14.19
CA LEU A 252 -19.86 8.41 15.52
C LEU A 252 -20.94 7.63 16.28
N SER A 253 -21.71 6.77 15.62
CA SER A 253 -22.74 5.97 16.31
C SER A 253 -22.19 4.86 17.20
N PHE A 254 -20.90 4.53 17.08
CA PHE A 254 -20.25 3.50 17.89
C PHE A 254 -19.92 3.96 19.30
N ASP A 255 -19.80 5.27 19.54
CA ASP A 255 -19.45 5.83 20.83
C ASP A 255 -20.00 7.26 20.96
N ALA A 256 -20.74 7.53 22.03
CA ALA A 256 -21.30 8.84 22.32
C ALA A 256 -20.23 9.92 22.63
N LEU A 257 -19.03 9.52 23.03
CA LEU A 257 -17.89 10.41 23.28
C LEU A 257 -16.95 10.54 22.09
N ALA A 258 -17.25 9.85 20.98
CA ALA A 258 -16.44 9.93 19.78
C ALA A 258 -16.44 11.34 19.18
N THR A 259 -15.28 11.75 18.68
CA THR A 259 -15.13 13.03 17.96
C THR A 259 -14.19 12.85 16.77
N VAL A 260 -14.45 13.60 15.69
CA VAL A 260 -13.59 13.62 14.53
C VAL A 260 -12.90 14.96 14.39
N ALA A 261 -11.60 14.94 14.14
CA ALA A 261 -10.81 16.09 13.77
C ALA A 261 -10.43 15.99 12.29
N TYR A 262 -10.91 16.91 11.48
CA TYR A 262 -10.61 17.02 10.04
C TYR A 262 -9.39 17.91 9.79
N ASP A 263 -9.09 18.10 8.50
CA ASP A 263 -8.00 18.95 8.03
C ASP A 263 -6.66 18.54 8.65
N ARG A 264 -6.36 17.25 8.58
CA ARG A 264 -5.10 16.68 9.04
C ARG A 264 -4.23 16.31 7.85
N GLY A 265 -3.00 16.80 7.88
CA GLY A 265 -1.91 16.36 7.03
C GLY A 265 -1.05 15.34 7.77
N VAL A 266 -0.54 14.38 7.04
CA VAL A 266 0.32 13.34 7.61
C VAL A 266 1.62 13.31 6.84
N VAL A 267 2.73 13.26 7.57
CA VAL A 267 4.05 12.96 7.03
C VAL A 267 4.52 11.65 7.66
N THR A 268 5.01 10.76 6.82
CA THR A 268 5.44 9.44 7.24
C THR A 268 6.87 9.18 6.82
N LEU A 269 7.69 8.81 7.79
CA LEU A 269 9.03 8.29 7.59
C LEU A 269 8.91 6.77 7.52
N ILE A 270 9.48 6.15 6.50
CA ILE A 270 9.37 4.71 6.26
C ILE A 270 10.77 4.09 6.17
N GLY A 271 10.96 3.02 6.93
CA GLY A 271 12.15 2.20 6.92
C GLY A 271 12.12 1.20 8.06
N ASP A 272 12.55 -0.01 7.78
CA ASP A 272 12.71 -1.03 8.80
C ASP A 272 13.83 -0.64 9.77
N GLU A 273 13.68 -1.07 11.03
CA GLU A 273 14.68 -0.84 12.08
C GLU A 273 15.00 0.64 12.42
N MET A 274 14.19 1.61 11.97
CA MET A 274 14.38 3.03 12.32
C MET A 274 14.43 3.26 13.83
N TRP A 275 13.77 2.42 14.62
CA TRP A 275 13.79 2.47 16.08
C TRP A 275 15.18 2.23 16.68
N ARG A 276 16.10 1.60 15.92
CA ARG A 276 17.52 1.42 16.32
C ARG A 276 18.38 2.66 16.07
N VAL A 277 17.82 3.65 15.36
CA VAL A 277 18.59 4.83 14.95
C VAL A 277 18.38 5.97 15.92
N GLN A 278 19.48 6.41 16.52
CA GLN A 278 19.43 7.53 17.45
C GLN A 278 19.02 8.83 16.73
N GLN A 279 18.27 9.66 17.45
CA GLN A 279 17.88 11.00 17.02
C GLN A 279 16.95 11.09 15.79
N ILE A 280 16.45 9.99 15.22
CA ILE A 280 15.59 10.09 14.04
C ILE A 280 14.33 10.92 14.32
N ALA A 281 13.64 10.63 15.42
CA ALA A 281 12.44 11.34 15.82
C ALA A 281 12.74 12.81 16.15
N SER A 282 13.83 13.12 16.88
CA SER A 282 14.20 14.48 17.22
C SER A 282 14.58 15.31 16.00
N LYS A 283 15.32 14.74 15.07
CA LYS A 283 15.66 15.40 13.78
C LYS A 283 14.40 15.70 12.96
N ALA A 284 13.50 14.73 12.83
CA ALA A 284 12.24 14.93 12.13
C ALA A 284 11.40 16.03 12.79
N SER A 285 11.26 16.00 14.12
CA SER A 285 10.53 17.03 14.85
C SER A 285 11.14 18.43 14.72
N SER A 286 12.47 18.54 14.79
CA SER A 286 13.17 19.81 14.56
C SER A 286 12.88 20.37 13.19
N LYS A 287 12.92 19.52 12.13
CA LYS A 287 12.66 19.94 10.76
C LYS A 287 11.22 20.39 10.52
N ILE A 288 10.26 19.80 11.20
CA ILE A 288 8.86 20.29 11.20
C ILE A 288 8.80 21.67 11.81
N GLY A 289 9.45 21.90 12.96
CA GLY A 289 9.53 23.21 13.61
C GLY A 289 10.24 24.26 12.74
N ASP A 290 11.38 23.91 12.12
CA ASP A 290 12.12 24.80 11.21
C ASP A 290 11.26 25.21 9.99
N ALA A 291 10.36 24.34 9.53
CA ALA A 291 9.39 24.62 8.49
C ALA A 291 8.21 25.50 8.96
N GLY A 292 8.19 25.92 10.23
CA GLY A 292 7.11 26.73 10.82
C GLY A 292 5.81 25.95 11.06
N LEU A 293 5.88 24.63 11.16
CA LEU A 293 4.72 23.74 11.32
C LEU A 293 4.63 23.22 12.76
N ASN A 294 3.41 22.99 13.23
CA ASN A 294 3.16 22.40 14.54
C ASN A 294 2.84 20.90 14.44
N ILE A 295 3.41 20.11 15.35
CA ILE A 295 3.12 18.68 15.46
C ILE A 295 1.87 18.49 16.35
N LEU A 296 0.81 17.97 15.78
CA LEU A 296 -0.45 17.67 16.48
C LEU A 296 -0.43 16.28 17.14
N ASN A 297 0.24 15.33 16.48
CA ASN A 297 0.47 13.99 16.98
C ASN A 297 1.74 13.41 16.37
N MET A 298 2.42 12.55 17.12
CA MET A 298 3.55 11.76 16.62
C MET A 298 3.41 10.35 17.15
N ASP A 299 3.49 9.38 16.24
CA ASP A 299 3.44 7.95 16.56
C ASP A 299 4.71 7.28 16.01
N ALA A 300 5.53 6.79 16.93
CA ALA A 300 6.78 6.10 16.64
C ALA A 300 6.87 4.87 17.53
N GLN A 301 6.63 3.71 16.94
CA GLN A 301 6.60 2.44 17.66
C GLN A 301 7.70 1.54 17.13
N GLU A 302 8.27 0.74 18.03
CA GLU A 302 9.20 -0.32 17.70
C GLU A 302 8.56 -1.30 16.71
N GLU A 303 9.34 -1.82 15.78
CA GLU A 303 8.95 -2.85 14.79
C GLU A 303 7.83 -2.46 13.81
N THR A 304 7.44 -1.18 13.74
CA THR A 304 6.34 -0.75 12.84
C THR A 304 6.79 -0.25 11.47
N SER A 305 8.09 -0.17 11.21
CA SER A 305 8.70 0.35 9.97
C SER A 305 8.28 1.78 9.62
N ARG A 306 7.71 2.53 10.59
CA ARG A 306 7.20 3.89 10.34
C ARG A 306 7.33 4.82 11.54
N ILE A 307 7.47 6.11 11.22
CA ILE A 307 7.16 7.21 12.15
C ILE A 307 6.11 8.07 11.47
N ILE A 308 4.98 8.27 12.12
CA ILE A 308 3.87 9.09 11.63
C ILE A 308 3.90 10.43 12.38
N ILE A 309 3.86 11.52 11.63
CA ILE A 309 3.74 12.88 12.19
C ILE A 309 2.49 13.50 11.59
N VAL A 310 1.56 13.89 12.47
CA VAL A 310 0.33 14.57 12.09
C VAL A 310 0.51 16.06 12.29
N ILE A 311 0.18 16.82 11.28
CA ILE A 311 0.22 18.27 11.23
C ILE A 311 -1.15 18.81 10.79
N GLU A 312 -1.35 20.11 10.85
CA GLU A 312 -2.50 20.75 10.23
C GLU A 312 -2.37 20.73 8.71
N ASP A 313 -3.45 20.36 7.99
CA ASP A 313 -3.45 20.34 6.52
C ASP A 313 -3.78 21.72 5.95
N THR A 314 -2.77 22.52 5.74
CA THR A 314 -2.85 23.76 4.97
C THR A 314 -2.29 23.54 3.55
N GLU A 315 -2.41 24.54 2.67
CA GLU A 315 -2.12 24.38 1.22
C GLU A 315 -0.79 23.67 0.92
N ASP A 316 0.30 24.02 1.62
CA ASP A 316 1.65 23.50 1.37
C ASP A 316 2.27 22.74 2.56
N SER A 317 1.54 22.59 3.66
CA SER A 317 2.12 22.10 4.91
C SER A 317 2.79 20.72 4.77
N VAL A 318 2.10 19.77 4.12
CA VAL A 318 2.61 18.40 3.93
C VAL A 318 3.84 18.41 3.01
N SER A 319 3.79 19.16 1.92
CA SER A 319 4.94 19.26 0.99
C SER A 319 6.16 19.88 1.66
N LYS A 320 6.00 21.00 2.38
CA LYS A 320 7.09 21.65 3.16
C LYS A 320 7.69 20.71 4.19
N ALA A 321 6.84 19.94 4.89
CA ALA A 321 7.29 18.98 5.87
C ALA A 321 8.09 17.84 5.24
N ILE A 322 7.64 17.30 4.12
CA ILE A 322 8.36 16.24 3.38
C ILE A 322 9.73 16.77 2.91
N GLU A 323 9.78 17.92 2.27
CA GLU A 323 11.04 18.53 1.79
C GLU A 323 12.02 18.75 2.95
N SER A 324 11.53 19.31 4.05
CA SER A 324 12.35 19.65 5.21
C SER A 324 12.94 18.39 5.88
N ILE A 325 12.14 17.34 6.05
CA ILE A 325 12.63 16.07 6.64
C ILE A 325 13.55 15.35 5.66
N HIS A 326 13.19 15.31 4.37
CA HIS A 326 13.99 14.61 3.37
C HIS A 326 15.39 15.18 3.25
N SER A 327 15.58 16.50 3.39
CA SER A 327 16.90 17.14 3.39
C SER A 327 17.87 16.64 4.47
N GLU A 328 17.35 16.00 5.52
CA GLU A 328 18.17 15.37 6.59
C GLU A 328 18.40 13.88 6.38
N ARG A 329 17.74 13.26 5.40
CA ARG A 329 17.75 11.80 5.21
C ARG A 329 19.17 11.24 5.06
N SER A 330 20.01 11.88 4.26
CA SER A 330 21.40 11.44 4.02
C SER A 330 22.29 11.45 5.30
N LYS A 331 21.88 12.23 6.32
CA LYS A 331 22.55 12.32 7.62
C LYS A 331 22.05 11.29 8.63
N ILE A 332 21.01 10.53 8.30
CA ILE A 332 20.44 9.48 9.14
C ILE A 332 21.05 8.15 8.71
N LYS A 333 21.94 7.60 9.53
CA LYS A 333 22.64 6.34 9.26
C LYS A 333 22.59 5.45 10.47
N PHE A 334 22.70 4.14 10.25
CA PHE A 334 23.03 3.20 11.35
C PHE A 334 24.40 3.55 11.93
N ILE A 335 24.55 3.42 13.23
CA ILE A 335 25.80 3.66 13.96
C ILE A 335 26.59 2.36 14.07
#